data_f5106788bbfc1fbb3e61f597cad350d4
#
_entry.id   f5106788bbfc1fbb3e61f597cad350d4
#
_cell.length_a   1.000
_cell.length_b   1.000
_cell.length_c   1.000
_cell.angle_alpha   90.00
_cell.angle_beta   90.00
_cell.angle_gamma   90.00
#
_symmetry.space_group_name_H-M   'P 1'
#
loop_
_entity.id
_entity.type
_entity.pdbx_description
1 polymer ?
#
loop_
_entity_poly.entity_id
_entity_poly.type
_entity_poly.pdbx_seq_one_letter_code
_entity_poly.pdbx_strand_id
1 'polypeptide(L)'
;LLEFESGSNDPMAICLTLGMVTILSIPSAGIDTMVGMLLMQLAIGAVIGWLAGKSFVFVIHRFRLEYEGLYPILTSACAIGTYGLTAVAGGSGYLAVYLMGIVIGNGSFTHKRSILRFHNAISWLMQIILFFTLGLLAFPAEIPSIALPAIGLSLFIMFVARPIVVALCLRPFGESWRNIAFSGWVGLKGAVAIVLATLPLSTGITGAHEIFNLVFVVVILSLLFQGSTIPWVAKKLGLALPFKEKKNSPISFETSSEISSDMVELELHDCSTVIGMRLRDLSLPEDTLVALIGRAGQYIVPRGDTVLEKGDTIFVLAAKGHIESIRDAVSKRTKTSCT
;
A
#
# COMPACT_ATOMS: atom_id res chain seq x y z
N LEU A 1 -7.41 2.82 -4.60
CA LEU A 1 -8.12 1.85 -5.45
C LEU A 1 -7.22 0.68 -5.80
N LEU A 2 -6.01 0.89 -6.33
CA LEU A 2 -5.05 -0.16 -6.70
C LEU A 2 -4.58 -1.00 -5.50
N GLU A 3 -4.34 -0.38 -4.35
CA GLU A 3 -4.00 -1.09 -3.11
C GLU A 3 -5.14 -1.98 -2.62
N PHE A 4 -6.37 -1.49 -2.71
CA PHE A 4 -7.55 -2.28 -2.34
C PHE A 4 -7.78 -3.44 -3.32
N GLU A 5 -7.57 -3.21 -4.62
CA GLU A 5 -7.64 -4.25 -5.64
C GLU A 5 -6.66 -5.38 -5.34
N SER A 6 -5.37 -5.03 -5.11
CA SER A 6 -4.33 -6.02 -4.80
C SER A 6 -4.66 -6.82 -3.53
N GLY A 7 -5.03 -6.12 -2.45
CA GLY A 7 -5.34 -6.75 -1.18
C GLY A 7 -6.57 -7.67 -1.21
N SER A 8 -7.53 -7.41 -2.09
CA SER A 8 -8.72 -8.27 -2.26
C SER A 8 -8.47 -9.42 -3.23
N ASN A 9 -7.66 -9.19 -4.27
CA ASN A 9 -7.40 -10.15 -5.32
C ASN A 9 -6.59 -11.35 -4.83
N ASP A 10 -5.58 -11.13 -3.99
CA ASP A 10 -4.68 -12.18 -3.52
C ASP A 10 -5.41 -13.26 -2.69
N PRO A 11 -6.23 -12.95 -1.67
CA PRO A 11 -7.02 -13.95 -0.96
C PRO A 11 -7.97 -14.74 -1.87
N MET A 12 -8.61 -14.06 -2.84
CA MET A 12 -9.50 -14.70 -3.79
C MET A 12 -8.74 -15.65 -4.73
N ALA A 13 -7.60 -15.23 -5.25
CA ALA A 13 -6.75 -16.05 -6.11
C ALA A 13 -6.28 -17.32 -5.38
N ILE A 14 -5.87 -17.20 -4.09
CA ILE A 14 -5.47 -18.33 -3.26
C ILE A 14 -6.63 -19.32 -3.09
N CYS A 15 -7.81 -18.82 -2.70
CA CYS A 15 -8.99 -19.65 -2.50
C CYS A 15 -9.42 -20.37 -3.79
N LEU A 16 -9.40 -19.66 -4.93
CA LEU A 16 -9.73 -20.24 -6.23
C LEU A 16 -8.71 -21.31 -6.65
N THR A 17 -7.42 -21.05 -6.48
CA THR A 17 -6.37 -21.99 -6.82
C THR A 17 -6.47 -23.26 -5.95
N LEU A 18 -6.65 -23.12 -4.65
CA LEU A 18 -6.86 -24.26 -3.75
C LEU A 18 -8.13 -25.04 -4.11
N GLY A 19 -9.22 -24.36 -4.44
CA GLY A 19 -10.46 -24.99 -4.90
C GLY A 19 -10.27 -25.80 -6.19
N MET A 20 -9.55 -25.23 -7.17
CA MET A 20 -9.24 -25.94 -8.43
C MET A 20 -8.32 -27.14 -8.20
N VAL A 21 -7.28 -26.99 -7.37
CA VAL A 21 -6.40 -28.10 -6.99
C VAL A 21 -7.19 -29.21 -6.30
N THR A 22 -8.15 -28.87 -5.42
CA THR A 22 -9.01 -29.84 -4.75
C THR A 22 -9.89 -30.60 -5.74
N ILE A 23 -10.52 -29.93 -6.69
CA ILE A 23 -11.35 -30.58 -7.75
C ILE A 23 -10.49 -31.53 -8.59
N LEU A 24 -9.29 -31.11 -8.95
CA LEU A 24 -8.40 -31.95 -9.76
C LEU A 24 -7.83 -33.15 -8.99
N SER A 25 -7.69 -33.02 -7.68
CA SER A 25 -7.14 -34.09 -6.81
C SER A 25 -8.20 -35.06 -6.30
N ILE A 26 -9.48 -34.64 -6.19
CA ILE A 26 -10.58 -35.42 -5.63
C ILE A 26 -11.66 -35.59 -6.69
N PRO A 27 -11.81 -36.77 -7.32
CA PRO A 27 -12.78 -37.00 -8.42
C PRO A 27 -14.23 -36.74 -8.05
N SER A 28 -14.59 -36.79 -6.76
CA SER A 28 -15.96 -36.57 -6.26
C SER A 28 -16.25 -35.11 -5.90
N ALA A 29 -15.27 -34.22 -5.98
CA ALA A 29 -15.46 -32.80 -5.67
C ALA A 29 -16.11 -32.07 -6.86
N GLY A 30 -17.31 -31.53 -6.65
CA GLY A 30 -18.02 -30.70 -7.63
C GLY A 30 -17.78 -29.19 -7.44
N ILE A 31 -18.34 -28.41 -8.35
CA ILE A 31 -18.28 -26.92 -8.28
C ILE A 31 -18.98 -26.40 -7.01
N ASP A 32 -20.06 -27.03 -6.59
CA ASP A 32 -20.78 -26.74 -5.34
C ASP A 32 -19.89 -26.89 -4.11
N THR A 33 -19.09 -27.93 -4.05
CA THR A 33 -18.10 -28.16 -3.00
C THR A 33 -17.03 -27.04 -2.99
N MET A 34 -16.54 -26.64 -4.17
CA MET A 34 -15.58 -25.55 -4.31
C MET A 34 -16.16 -24.23 -3.81
N VAL A 35 -17.38 -23.88 -4.24
CA VAL A 35 -18.05 -22.64 -3.82
C VAL A 35 -18.30 -22.63 -2.31
N GLY A 36 -18.79 -23.74 -1.76
CA GLY A 36 -18.98 -23.89 -0.32
C GLY A 36 -17.70 -23.72 0.48
N MET A 37 -16.60 -24.35 0.05
CA MET A 37 -15.28 -24.22 0.66
C MET A 37 -14.77 -22.76 0.56
N LEU A 38 -14.92 -22.12 -0.59
CA LEU A 38 -14.51 -20.73 -0.78
C LEU A 38 -15.25 -19.78 0.18
N LEU A 39 -16.57 -19.89 0.24
CA LEU A 39 -17.38 -19.05 1.13
C LEU A 39 -17.02 -19.28 2.61
N MET A 40 -16.83 -20.54 3.01
CA MET A 40 -16.42 -20.89 4.36
C MET A 40 -15.03 -20.32 4.69
N GLN A 41 -14.05 -20.47 3.81
CA GLN A 41 -12.70 -19.93 3.99
C GLN A 41 -12.70 -18.41 4.14
N LEU A 42 -13.47 -17.72 3.30
CA LEU A 42 -13.60 -16.26 3.37
C LEU A 42 -14.30 -15.82 4.66
N ALA A 43 -15.40 -16.48 5.07
CA ALA A 43 -16.14 -16.14 6.27
C ALA A 43 -15.30 -16.33 7.54
N ILE A 44 -14.64 -17.48 7.70
CA ILE A 44 -13.78 -17.78 8.84
C ILE A 44 -12.59 -16.81 8.87
N GLY A 45 -11.94 -16.56 7.70
CA GLY A 45 -10.84 -15.63 7.56
C GLY A 45 -11.24 -14.21 7.97
N ALA A 46 -12.41 -13.75 7.53
CA ALA A 46 -12.91 -12.43 7.87
C ALA A 46 -13.17 -12.25 9.36
N VAL A 47 -13.85 -13.21 9.98
CA VAL A 47 -14.17 -13.16 11.41
C VAL A 47 -12.91 -13.18 12.27
N ILE A 48 -12.01 -14.14 12.03
CA ILE A 48 -10.77 -14.28 12.82
C ILE A 48 -9.88 -13.05 12.60
N GLY A 49 -9.72 -12.57 11.37
CA GLY A 49 -8.90 -11.41 11.08
C GLY A 49 -9.41 -10.12 11.76
N TRP A 50 -10.71 -9.90 11.73
CA TRP A 50 -11.32 -8.76 12.41
C TRP A 50 -11.15 -8.84 13.93
N LEU A 51 -11.42 -10.03 14.53
CA LEU A 51 -11.24 -10.25 15.95
C LEU A 51 -9.78 -10.08 16.39
N ALA A 52 -8.84 -10.66 15.63
CA ALA A 52 -7.41 -10.54 15.91
C ALA A 52 -6.95 -9.07 15.84
N GLY A 53 -7.40 -8.31 14.84
CA GLY A 53 -7.09 -6.88 14.72
C GLY A 53 -7.62 -6.07 15.91
N LYS A 54 -8.87 -6.29 16.32
CA LYS A 54 -9.46 -5.63 17.49
C LYS A 54 -8.73 -6.01 18.79
N SER A 55 -8.43 -7.30 18.96
CA SER A 55 -7.69 -7.80 20.13
C SER A 55 -6.29 -7.19 20.20
N PHE A 56 -5.58 -7.09 19.07
CA PHE A 56 -4.26 -6.47 19.02
C PHE A 56 -4.30 -5.00 19.41
N VAL A 57 -5.23 -4.22 18.86
CA VAL A 57 -5.40 -2.79 19.21
C VAL A 57 -5.73 -2.63 20.69
N PHE A 58 -6.61 -3.49 21.23
CA PHE A 58 -6.93 -3.49 22.68
C PHE A 58 -5.70 -3.80 23.54
N VAL A 59 -4.92 -4.82 23.18
CA VAL A 59 -3.70 -5.23 23.91
C VAL A 59 -2.67 -4.10 23.90
N ILE A 60 -2.41 -3.45 22.76
CA ILE A 60 -1.46 -2.34 22.68
C ILE A 60 -1.87 -1.14 23.55
N HIS A 61 -3.16 -0.84 23.62
CA HIS A 61 -3.63 0.25 24.49
C HIS A 61 -3.50 -0.09 25.98
N ARG A 62 -3.65 -1.38 26.33
CA ARG A 62 -3.63 -1.82 27.74
C ARG A 62 -2.22 -2.04 28.27
N PHE A 63 -1.31 -2.55 27.43
CA PHE A 63 0.06 -2.89 27.80
C PHE A 63 1.04 -1.94 27.11
N ARG A 64 1.79 -1.17 27.89
CA ARG A 64 2.87 -0.33 27.40
C ARG A 64 4.17 -1.14 27.44
N LEU A 65 4.76 -1.38 26.28
CA LEU A 65 6.06 -2.05 26.17
C LEU A 65 7.17 -1.04 26.44
N GLU A 66 8.19 -1.45 27.18
CA GLU A 66 9.32 -0.58 27.55
C GLU A 66 10.15 -0.15 26.34
N TYR A 67 10.28 -1.04 25.34
CA TYR A 67 11.10 -0.80 24.16
C TYR A 67 10.26 -0.64 22.91
N GLU A 68 10.48 0.43 22.17
CA GLU A 68 9.77 0.74 20.92
C GLU A 68 9.89 -0.39 19.87
N GLY A 69 11.07 -1.03 19.77
CA GLY A 69 11.33 -2.12 18.86
C GLY A 69 10.50 -3.38 19.08
N LEU A 70 9.89 -3.55 20.26
CA LEU A 70 9.04 -4.71 20.56
C LEU A 70 7.67 -4.63 19.87
N TYR A 71 7.15 -3.43 19.59
CA TYR A 71 5.85 -3.26 18.93
C TYR A 71 5.79 -3.89 17.54
N PRO A 72 6.77 -3.66 16.63
CA PRO A 72 6.81 -4.34 15.34
C PRO A 72 6.95 -5.86 15.45
N ILE A 73 7.76 -6.35 16.40
CA ILE A 73 7.94 -7.79 16.62
C ILE A 73 6.63 -8.43 17.09
N LEU A 74 5.94 -7.79 18.06
CA LEU A 74 4.63 -8.24 18.53
C LEU A 74 3.61 -8.28 17.39
N THR A 75 3.58 -7.25 16.55
CA THR A 75 2.67 -7.19 15.38
C THR A 75 2.95 -8.35 14.43
N SER A 76 4.23 -8.64 14.15
CA SER A 76 4.63 -9.76 13.28
C SER A 76 4.23 -11.10 13.89
N ALA A 77 4.48 -11.31 15.19
CA ALA A 77 4.09 -12.53 15.88
C ALA A 77 2.56 -12.74 15.87
N CYS A 78 1.79 -11.67 16.10
CA CYS A 78 0.34 -11.72 16.01
C CYS A 78 -0.15 -12.01 14.60
N ALA A 79 0.49 -11.46 13.56
CA ALA A 79 0.13 -11.74 12.17
C ALA A 79 0.37 -13.21 11.82
N ILE A 80 1.53 -13.77 12.19
CA ILE A 80 1.85 -15.19 11.98
C ILE A 80 0.89 -16.07 12.77
N GLY A 81 0.62 -15.74 14.03
CA GLY A 81 -0.33 -16.47 14.88
C GLY A 81 -1.76 -16.43 14.32
N THR A 82 -2.20 -15.28 13.82
CA THR A 82 -3.52 -15.13 13.17
C THR A 82 -3.61 -15.98 11.91
N TYR A 83 -2.56 -15.97 11.08
CA TYR A 83 -2.49 -16.83 9.91
C TYR A 83 -2.63 -18.30 10.27
N GLY A 84 -1.79 -18.77 11.21
CA GLY A 84 -1.80 -20.19 11.64
C GLY A 84 -3.12 -20.61 12.27
N LEU A 85 -3.66 -19.80 13.18
CA LEU A 85 -4.96 -20.06 13.82
C LEU A 85 -6.09 -20.17 12.81
N THR A 86 -6.12 -19.25 11.83
CA THR A 86 -7.13 -19.26 10.77
C THR A 86 -6.99 -20.47 9.87
N ALA A 87 -5.77 -20.85 9.52
CA ALA A 87 -5.52 -22.03 8.68
C ALA A 87 -5.96 -23.33 9.38
N VAL A 88 -5.68 -23.47 10.69
CA VAL A 88 -6.16 -24.62 11.50
C VAL A 88 -7.69 -24.65 11.58
N ALA A 89 -8.34 -23.48 11.66
CA ALA A 89 -9.80 -23.37 11.65
C ALA A 89 -10.46 -23.61 10.27
N GLY A 90 -9.66 -23.88 9.22
CA GLY A 90 -10.16 -24.09 7.86
C GLY A 90 -10.51 -22.80 7.10
N GLY A 91 -10.04 -21.64 7.59
CA GLY A 91 -10.24 -20.34 6.97
C GLY A 91 -9.03 -19.87 6.13
N SER A 92 -9.23 -18.80 5.35
CA SER A 92 -8.15 -18.13 4.62
C SER A 92 -7.29 -17.29 5.55
N GLY A 93 -6.09 -17.80 5.91
CA GLY A 93 -5.11 -17.09 6.73
C GLY A 93 -4.64 -15.77 6.11
N TYR A 94 -4.53 -15.73 4.77
CA TYR A 94 -4.15 -14.52 4.04
C TYR A 94 -5.20 -13.41 4.20
N LEU A 95 -6.49 -13.75 4.05
CA LEU A 95 -7.58 -12.79 4.27
C LEU A 95 -7.62 -12.32 5.72
N ALA A 96 -7.41 -13.23 6.66
CA ALA A 96 -7.41 -12.88 8.09
C ALA A 96 -6.31 -11.88 8.43
N VAL A 97 -5.07 -12.11 7.98
CA VAL A 97 -3.95 -11.18 8.20
C VAL A 97 -4.17 -9.85 7.49
N TYR A 98 -4.74 -9.86 6.29
CA TYR A 98 -5.07 -8.64 5.56
C TYR A 98 -6.10 -7.78 6.31
N LEU A 99 -7.20 -8.38 6.77
CA LEU A 99 -8.22 -7.67 7.55
C LEU A 99 -7.71 -7.22 8.92
N MET A 100 -6.89 -8.04 9.59
CA MET A 100 -6.17 -7.64 10.80
C MET A 100 -5.33 -6.38 10.53
N GLY A 101 -4.59 -6.35 9.42
CA GLY A 101 -3.78 -5.20 9.01
C GLY A 101 -4.61 -3.93 8.78
N ILE A 102 -5.79 -4.05 8.13
CA ILE A 102 -6.71 -2.92 7.95
C ILE A 102 -7.21 -2.38 9.30
N VAL A 103 -7.62 -3.28 10.21
CA VAL A 103 -8.12 -2.88 11.55
C VAL A 103 -7.03 -2.18 12.34
N ILE A 104 -5.80 -2.70 12.35
CA ILE A 104 -4.65 -2.07 13.00
C ILE A 104 -4.31 -0.75 12.32
N GLY A 105 -4.29 -0.73 10.99
CA GLY A 105 -3.98 0.46 10.20
C GLY A 105 -4.94 1.62 10.43
N ASN A 106 -6.21 1.35 10.71
CA ASN A 106 -7.22 2.37 11.06
C ASN A 106 -7.21 2.74 12.56
N GLY A 107 -6.55 1.94 13.40
CA GLY A 107 -6.41 2.24 14.82
C GLY A 107 -5.47 3.43 15.08
N SER A 108 -5.77 4.19 16.14
CA SER A 108 -4.88 5.24 16.65
C SER A 108 -4.19 4.73 17.89
N PHE A 109 -2.88 4.46 17.83
CA PHE A 109 -2.08 4.00 18.97
C PHE A 109 -0.64 4.52 18.85
N THR A 110 0.05 4.52 19.98
CA THR A 110 1.45 4.95 20.10
C THR A 110 2.36 4.04 19.25
N HIS A 111 3.45 4.57 18.67
CA HIS A 111 4.42 3.83 17.86
C HIS A 111 3.91 3.23 16.54
N LYS A 112 2.74 3.67 16.05
CA LYS A 112 2.19 3.23 14.75
C LYS A 112 3.18 3.43 13.59
N ARG A 113 3.91 4.57 13.57
CA ARG A 113 4.91 4.87 12.53
C ARG A 113 6.08 3.88 12.56
N SER A 114 6.53 3.47 13.74
CA SER A 114 7.58 2.47 13.91
C SER A 114 7.16 1.13 13.32
N ILE A 115 5.94 0.67 13.64
CA ILE A 115 5.35 -0.55 13.08
C ILE A 115 5.28 -0.46 11.55
N LEU A 116 4.74 0.62 10.99
CA LEU A 116 4.62 0.78 9.54
C LEU A 116 5.98 0.80 8.84
N ARG A 117 6.97 1.51 9.40
CA ARG A 117 8.33 1.58 8.84
C ARG A 117 9.00 0.21 8.81
N PHE A 118 8.89 -0.54 9.89
CA PHE A 118 9.44 -1.90 10.01
C PHE A 118 8.78 -2.86 9.01
N HIS A 119 7.44 -2.88 8.94
CA HIS A 119 6.72 -3.76 8.01
C HIS A 119 6.99 -3.40 6.56
N ASN A 120 7.12 -2.11 6.22
CA ASN A 120 7.51 -1.70 4.89
C ASN A 120 8.91 -2.21 4.52
N ALA A 121 9.87 -2.10 5.43
CA ALA A 121 11.23 -2.61 5.18
C ALA A 121 11.25 -4.13 5.00
N ILE A 122 10.55 -4.87 5.88
CA ILE A 122 10.43 -6.34 5.76
C ILE A 122 9.71 -6.74 4.48
N SER A 123 8.64 -6.02 4.09
CA SER A 123 7.90 -6.30 2.87
C SER A 123 8.81 -6.25 1.63
N TRP A 124 9.64 -5.22 1.52
CA TRP A 124 10.63 -5.12 0.44
C TRP A 124 11.66 -6.25 0.49
N LEU A 125 12.19 -6.57 1.67
CA LEU A 125 13.14 -7.66 1.84
C LEU A 125 12.53 -9.00 1.43
N MET A 126 11.32 -9.30 1.93
CA MET A 126 10.62 -10.54 1.61
C MET A 126 10.28 -10.64 0.12
N GLN A 127 9.92 -9.54 -0.52
CA GLN A 127 9.67 -9.51 -1.95
C GLN A 127 10.93 -9.86 -2.76
N ILE A 128 12.10 -9.32 -2.39
CA ILE A 128 13.37 -9.63 -3.04
C ILE A 128 13.72 -11.12 -2.85
N ILE A 129 13.64 -11.62 -1.59
CA ILE A 129 13.92 -13.03 -1.28
C ILE A 129 12.99 -13.95 -2.06
N LEU A 130 11.70 -13.61 -2.12
CA LEU A 130 10.69 -14.41 -2.80
C LEU A 130 10.98 -14.50 -4.30
N PHE A 131 11.22 -13.37 -4.99
CA PHE A 131 11.56 -13.39 -6.41
C PHE A 131 12.86 -14.12 -6.69
N PHE A 132 13.87 -13.97 -5.83
CA PHE A 132 15.13 -14.70 -5.94
C PHE A 132 14.92 -16.23 -5.82
N THR A 133 14.19 -16.65 -4.79
CA THR A 133 13.91 -18.09 -4.56
C THR A 133 13.08 -18.68 -5.70
N LEU A 134 12.05 -17.97 -6.16
CA LEU A 134 11.21 -18.42 -7.26
C LEU A 134 11.97 -18.43 -8.60
N GLY A 135 12.93 -17.51 -8.78
CA GLY A 135 13.84 -17.54 -9.93
C GLY A 135 14.73 -18.76 -9.96
N LEU A 136 15.20 -19.23 -8.78
CA LEU A 136 15.98 -20.47 -8.66
C LEU A 136 15.14 -21.72 -8.90
N LEU A 137 13.82 -21.65 -8.66
CA LEU A 137 12.91 -22.78 -8.91
C LEU A 137 12.51 -22.91 -10.37
N ALA A 138 12.72 -21.90 -11.20
CA ALA A 138 12.40 -21.94 -12.62
C ALA A 138 13.30 -22.93 -13.36
N PHE A 139 12.74 -23.61 -14.37
CA PHE A 139 13.44 -24.58 -15.22
C PHE A 139 13.75 -23.96 -16.59
N PRO A 140 14.92 -23.29 -16.78
CA PRO A 140 15.21 -22.54 -18.00
C PRO A 140 15.20 -23.41 -19.27
N ALA A 141 15.53 -24.71 -19.15
CA ALA A 141 15.56 -25.65 -20.27
C ALA A 141 14.16 -25.92 -20.86
N GLU A 142 13.10 -25.76 -20.06
CA GLU A 142 11.72 -26.01 -20.47
C GLU A 142 11.01 -24.74 -20.99
N ILE A 143 11.56 -23.56 -20.69
CA ILE A 143 10.95 -22.28 -21.09
C ILE A 143 10.78 -22.13 -22.60
N PRO A 144 11.72 -22.54 -23.48
CA PRO A 144 11.57 -22.38 -24.93
C PRO A 144 10.33 -23.09 -25.49
N SER A 145 9.95 -24.25 -24.94
CA SER A 145 8.79 -25.02 -25.40
C SER A 145 7.46 -24.35 -25.13
N ILE A 146 7.38 -23.56 -24.05
CA ILE A 146 6.16 -22.83 -23.62
C ILE A 146 6.23 -21.33 -23.90
N ALA A 147 7.35 -20.82 -24.43
CA ALA A 147 7.56 -19.39 -24.62
C ALA A 147 6.46 -18.74 -25.47
N LEU A 148 6.10 -19.38 -26.60
CA LEU A 148 5.09 -18.82 -27.49
C LEU A 148 3.70 -18.70 -26.85
N PRO A 149 3.12 -19.75 -26.22
CA PRO A 149 1.87 -19.65 -25.50
C PRO A 149 1.96 -18.69 -24.29
N ALA A 150 3.08 -18.63 -23.57
CA ALA A 150 3.26 -17.74 -22.44
C ALA A 150 3.28 -16.27 -22.88
N ILE A 151 3.98 -15.94 -23.95
CA ILE A 151 3.98 -14.59 -24.53
C ILE A 151 2.58 -14.20 -25.02
N GLY A 152 1.91 -15.09 -25.76
CA GLY A 152 0.55 -14.87 -26.24
C GLY A 152 -0.43 -14.61 -25.09
N LEU A 153 -0.39 -15.41 -24.03
CA LEU A 153 -1.20 -15.24 -22.83
C LEU A 153 -0.88 -13.93 -22.11
N SER A 154 0.42 -13.59 -21.98
CA SER A 154 0.85 -12.33 -21.36
C SER A 154 0.27 -11.13 -22.11
N LEU A 155 0.42 -11.09 -23.44
CA LEU A 155 -0.09 -10.00 -24.27
C LEU A 155 -1.63 -9.92 -24.18
N PHE A 156 -2.31 -11.07 -24.23
CA PHE A 156 -3.76 -11.12 -24.09
C PHE A 156 -4.21 -10.56 -22.73
N ILE A 157 -3.58 -10.96 -21.64
CA ILE A 157 -3.93 -10.45 -20.30
C ILE A 157 -3.64 -8.94 -20.20
N MET A 158 -2.50 -8.48 -20.69
CA MET A 158 -2.08 -7.06 -20.58
C MET A 158 -2.93 -6.13 -21.42
N PHE A 159 -3.23 -6.50 -22.67
CA PHE A 159 -3.83 -5.59 -23.64
C PHE A 159 -5.33 -5.81 -23.86
N VAL A 160 -5.85 -6.98 -23.50
CA VAL A 160 -7.26 -7.33 -23.76
C VAL A 160 -8.02 -7.56 -22.46
N ALA A 161 -7.68 -8.61 -21.73
CA ALA A 161 -8.47 -9.04 -20.58
C ALA A 161 -8.56 -7.97 -19.49
N ARG A 162 -7.41 -7.44 -19.06
CA ARG A 162 -7.37 -6.47 -17.97
C ARG A 162 -7.99 -5.11 -18.34
N PRO A 163 -7.66 -4.46 -19.47
CA PRO A 163 -8.33 -3.23 -19.87
C PRO A 163 -9.84 -3.35 -19.96
N ILE A 164 -10.35 -4.47 -20.49
CA ILE A 164 -11.79 -4.72 -20.59
C ILE A 164 -12.42 -4.82 -19.19
N VAL A 165 -11.86 -5.64 -18.29
CA VAL A 165 -12.39 -5.82 -16.94
C VAL A 165 -12.37 -4.49 -16.18
N VAL A 166 -11.25 -3.74 -16.22
CA VAL A 166 -11.15 -2.44 -15.54
C VAL A 166 -12.15 -1.44 -16.11
N ALA A 167 -12.34 -1.42 -17.44
CA ALA A 167 -13.34 -0.57 -18.08
C ALA A 167 -14.76 -0.92 -17.64
N LEU A 168 -15.11 -2.21 -17.61
CA LEU A 168 -16.43 -2.68 -17.16
C LEU A 168 -16.69 -2.34 -15.69
N CYS A 169 -15.67 -2.44 -14.83
CA CYS A 169 -15.81 -2.16 -13.40
C CYS A 169 -15.83 -0.66 -13.09
N LEU A 170 -14.98 0.16 -13.70
CA LEU A 170 -14.83 1.57 -13.32
C LEU A 170 -15.78 2.51 -14.10
N ARG A 171 -16.19 2.13 -15.30
CA ARG A 171 -17.09 2.96 -16.12
C ARG A 171 -18.42 3.29 -15.45
N PRO A 172 -19.10 2.37 -14.75
CA PRO A 172 -20.37 2.67 -14.05
C PRO A 172 -20.23 3.71 -12.96
N PHE A 173 -19.02 3.88 -12.39
CA PHE A 173 -18.74 4.87 -11.34
C PHE A 173 -18.33 6.25 -11.89
N GLY A 174 -18.42 6.46 -13.20
CA GLY A 174 -18.15 7.76 -13.82
C GLY A 174 -16.68 8.11 -13.96
N GLU A 175 -15.76 7.15 -13.78
CA GLU A 175 -14.32 7.37 -13.92
C GLU A 175 -13.93 7.78 -15.34
N SER A 176 -12.91 8.66 -15.43
CA SER A 176 -12.40 9.14 -16.71
C SER A 176 -11.68 8.04 -17.49
N TRP A 177 -11.74 8.08 -18.81
CA TRP A 177 -11.03 7.12 -19.66
C TRP A 177 -9.51 7.10 -19.41
N ARG A 178 -8.93 8.22 -18.99
CA ARG A 178 -7.50 8.31 -18.61
C ARG A 178 -7.20 7.49 -17.37
N ASN A 179 -8.04 7.59 -16.34
CA ASN A 179 -7.93 6.81 -15.11
C ASN A 179 -8.14 5.32 -15.37
N ILE A 180 -9.15 4.98 -16.18
CA ILE A 180 -9.44 3.59 -16.59
C ILE A 180 -8.25 2.98 -17.34
N ALA A 181 -7.70 3.70 -18.34
CA ALA A 181 -6.55 3.23 -19.11
C ALA A 181 -5.30 3.06 -18.23
N PHE A 182 -5.05 4.01 -17.32
CA PHE A 182 -3.94 3.92 -16.39
C PHE A 182 -4.10 2.75 -15.41
N SER A 183 -5.27 2.61 -14.76
CA SER A 183 -5.55 1.49 -13.85
C SER A 183 -5.46 0.13 -14.55
N GLY A 184 -5.93 0.06 -15.80
CA GLY A 184 -5.77 -1.14 -16.63
C GLY A 184 -4.31 -1.48 -16.92
N TRP A 185 -3.45 -0.48 -17.11
CA TRP A 185 -2.03 -0.69 -17.37
C TRP A 185 -1.23 -1.07 -16.13
N VAL A 186 -1.47 -0.43 -14.98
CA VAL A 186 -0.69 -0.60 -13.73
C VAL A 186 -0.87 -1.98 -13.07
N GLY A 187 -1.71 -2.85 -13.59
CA GLY A 187 -1.96 -4.17 -13.04
C GLY A 187 -0.81 -5.15 -13.11
N LEU A 188 0.27 -4.87 -12.41
CA LEU A 188 1.42 -5.76 -12.32
C LEU A 188 1.03 -7.12 -11.75
N LYS A 189 1.58 -8.18 -12.34
CA LYS A 189 1.47 -9.53 -11.77
C LYS A 189 2.54 -9.67 -10.70
N GLY A 190 2.11 -9.88 -9.45
CA GLY A 190 3.02 -10.01 -8.31
C GLY A 190 3.59 -11.43 -8.17
N ALA A 191 4.51 -11.57 -7.23
CA ALA A 191 5.12 -12.84 -6.86
C ALA A 191 4.10 -13.85 -6.31
N VAL A 192 2.97 -13.40 -5.77
CA VAL A 192 1.88 -14.27 -5.27
C VAL A 192 1.38 -15.22 -6.37
N ALA A 193 1.27 -14.75 -7.62
CA ALA A 193 0.86 -15.61 -8.73
C ALA A 193 1.82 -16.80 -8.94
N ILE A 194 3.15 -16.57 -8.80
CA ILE A 194 4.15 -17.64 -8.93
C ILE A 194 4.09 -18.59 -7.72
N VAL A 195 3.89 -18.05 -6.50
CA VAL A 195 3.69 -18.89 -5.30
C VAL A 195 2.48 -19.78 -5.48
N LEU A 196 1.38 -19.28 -6.01
CA LEU A 196 0.18 -20.08 -6.27
C LEU A 196 0.44 -21.17 -7.30
N ALA A 197 1.29 -20.90 -8.29
CA ALA A 197 1.68 -21.90 -9.29
C ALA A 197 2.54 -23.03 -8.70
N THR A 198 3.11 -22.88 -7.50
CA THR A 198 3.79 -23.99 -6.80
C THR A 198 2.82 -25.00 -6.15
N LEU A 199 1.55 -24.62 -5.91
CA LEU A 199 0.56 -25.53 -5.29
C LEU A 199 0.29 -26.77 -6.15
N PRO A 200 0.04 -26.66 -7.47
CA PRO A 200 -0.08 -27.84 -8.33
C PRO A 200 1.19 -28.71 -8.32
N LEU A 201 2.40 -28.09 -8.21
CA LEU A 201 3.66 -28.84 -8.10
C LEU A 201 3.71 -29.70 -6.83
N SER A 202 3.28 -29.13 -5.70
CA SER A 202 3.30 -29.84 -4.41
C SER A 202 2.31 -31.00 -4.33
N THR A 203 1.23 -30.94 -5.13
CA THR A 203 0.18 -31.96 -5.19
C THR A 203 0.41 -33.01 -6.28
N GLY A 204 1.46 -32.87 -7.09
CA GLY A 204 1.83 -33.84 -8.13
C GLY A 204 0.85 -33.91 -9.31
N ILE A 205 0.10 -32.84 -9.58
CA ILE A 205 -0.84 -32.76 -10.70
C ILE A 205 -0.05 -32.85 -12.03
N THR A 206 -0.57 -33.64 -12.97
CA THR A 206 0.00 -33.77 -14.32
C THR A 206 0.03 -32.40 -15.02
N GLY A 207 1.19 -32.02 -15.60
CA GLY A 207 1.38 -30.71 -16.23
C GLY A 207 1.70 -29.56 -15.27
N ALA A 208 1.91 -29.83 -13.97
CA ALA A 208 2.20 -28.77 -12.97
C ALA A 208 3.46 -27.98 -13.28
N HIS A 209 4.50 -28.60 -13.84
CA HIS A 209 5.73 -27.91 -14.27
C HIS A 209 5.45 -26.91 -15.41
N GLU A 210 4.62 -27.30 -16.38
CA GLU A 210 4.23 -26.39 -17.47
C GLU A 210 3.45 -25.20 -16.96
N ILE A 211 2.49 -25.42 -16.03
CA ILE A 211 1.71 -24.36 -15.39
C ILE A 211 2.64 -23.40 -14.65
N PHE A 212 3.58 -23.92 -13.85
CA PHE A 212 4.54 -23.11 -13.11
C PHE A 212 5.39 -22.23 -14.04
N ASN A 213 6.03 -22.85 -15.04
CA ASN A 213 6.87 -22.15 -16.01
C ASN A 213 6.09 -21.10 -16.81
N LEU A 214 4.85 -21.42 -17.22
CA LEU A 214 3.97 -20.50 -17.93
C LEU A 214 3.65 -19.27 -17.06
N VAL A 215 3.24 -19.47 -15.81
CA VAL A 215 2.95 -18.38 -14.87
C VAL A 215 4.20 -17.57 -14.57
N PHE A 216 5.33 -18.21 -14.40
CA PHE A 216 6.64 -17.56 -14.18
C PHE A 216 6.98 -16.61 -15.33
N VAL A 217 6.89 -17.07 -16.59
CA VAL A 217 7.16 -16.23 -17.77
C VAL A 217 6.15 -15.07 -17.88
N VAL A 218 4.85 -15.32 -17.63
CA VAL A 218 3.83 -14.27 -17.63
C VAL A 218 4.13 -13.18 -16.60
N VAL A 219 4.55 -13.55 -15.40
CA VAL A 219 4.89 -12.58 -14.34
C VAL A 219 6.15 -11.79 -14.70
N ILE A 220 7.20 -12.45 -15.16
CA ILE A 220 8.44 -11.76 -15.59
C ILE A 220 8.18 -10.77 -16.71
N LEU A 221 7.43 -11.17 -17.73
CA LEU A 221 7.05 -10.26 -18.82
C LEU A 221 6.22 -9.08 -18.32
N SER A 222 5.27 -9.32 -17.41
CA SER A 222 4.49 -8.24 -16.80
C SER A 222 5.38 -7.25 -16.04
N LEU A 223 6.30 -7.74 -15.22
CA LEU A 223 7.22 -6.87 -14.47
C LEU A 223 8.15 -6.07 -15.38
N LEU A 224 8.72 -6.72 -16.40
CA LEU A 224 9.65 -6.06 -17.33
C LEU A 224 8.94 -5.03 -18.21
N PHE A 225 7.81 -5.37 -18.82
CA PHE A 225 7.12 -4.46 -19.74
C PHE A 225 6.22 -3.46 -19.03
N GLN A 226 5.31 -3.91 -18.18
CA GLN A 226 4.41 -2.99 -17.50
C GLN A 226 5.16 -2.18 -16.43
N GLY A 227 5.97 -2.83 -15.58
CA GLY A 227 6.69 -2.15 -14.50
C GLY A 227 7.57 -1.00 -14.98
N SER A 228 8.37 -1.23 -16.02
CA SER A 228 9.28 -0.20 -16.58
C SER A 228 8.55 0.94 -17.28
N THR A 229 7.36 0.68 -17.82
CA THR A 229 6.61 1.67 -18.62
C THR A 229 5.60 2.50 -17.83
N ILE A 230 5.31 2.16 -16.56
CA ILE A 230 4.36 2.91 -15.72
C ILE A 230 4.63 4.42 -15.70
N PRO A 231 5.86 4.91 -15.44
CA PRO A 231 6.12 6.35 -15.39
C PRO A 231 5.87 7.05 -16.73
N TRP A 232 6.19 6.36 -17.83
CA TRP A 232 5.97 6.88 -19.17
C TRP A 232 4.48 6.98 -19.51
N VAL A 233 3.70 5.93 -19.19
CA VAL A 233 2.24 5.91 -19.39
C VAL A 233 1.56 6.99 -18.54
N ALA A 234 1.96 7.15 -17.28
CA ALA A 234 1.45 8.18 -16.38
C ALA A 234 1.67 9.60 -16.98
N LYS A 235 2.87 9.87 -17.50
CA LYS A 235 3.18 11.15 -18.17
C LYS A 235 2.32 11.34 -19.42
N LYS A 236 2.21 10.31 -20.28
CA LYS A 236 1.44 10.38 -21.53
C LYS A 236 -0.05 10.64 -21.30
N LEU A 237 -0.61 10.09 -20.22
CA LEU A 237 -2.02 10.29 -19.85
C LEU A 237 -2.24 11.60 -19.06
N GLY A 238 -1.19 12.35 -18.75
CA GLY A 238 -1.29 13.59 -17.95
C GLY A 238 -1.67 13.36 -16.49
N LEU A 239 -1.39 12.16 -15.95
CA LEU A 239 -1.66 11.76 -14.58
C LEU A 239 -0.42 11.86 -13.68
N ALA A 240 0.75 12.14 -14.25
CA ALA A 240 1.98 12.33 -13.49
C ALA A 240 1.90 13.65 -12.71
N LEU A 241 1.85 13.56 -11.38
CA LEU A 241 2.06 14.71 -10.53
C LEU A 241 3.54 15.10 -10.57
N PRO A 242 3.88 16.41 -10.54
CA PRO A 242 5.26 16.83 -10.40
C PRO A 242 5.85 16.18 -9.14
N PHE A 243 7.04 15.62 -9.27
CA PHE A 243 7.73 15.00 -8.15
C PHE A 243 8.03 16.11 -7.13
N LYS A 244 7.17 16.24 -6.13
CA LYS A 244 7.50 17.03 -4.95
C LYS A 244 8.54 16.22 -4.20
N GLU A 245 9.81 16.62 -4.28
CA GLU A 245 10.79 16.13 -3.33
C GLU A 245 10.21 16.32 -1.93
N LYS A 246 9.83 15.22 -1.30
CA LYS A 246 9.60 15.23 0.14
C LYS A 246 10.97 15.58 0.71
N LYS A 247 11.24 16.86 0.92
CA LYS A 247 12.36 17.27 1.77
C LYS A 247 12.15 16.47 3.04
N ASN A 248 13.03 15.49 3.27
CA ASN A 248 13.03 14.72 4.50
C ASN A 248 13.22 15.74 5.61
N SER A 249 12.14 16.17 6.24
CA SER A 249 12.25 16.94 7.46
C SER A 249 13.00 16.07 8.46
N PRO A 250 14.20 16.43 8.88
CA PRO A 250 14.97 15.63 9.85
C PRO A 250 14.27 15.55 11.21
N ILE A 251 13.25 16.35 11.40
CA ILE A 251 12.45 16.39 12.62
C ILE A 251 11.09 15.75 12.33
N SER A 252 10.97 14.45 12.57
CA SER A 252 9.69 13.76 12.59
C SER A 252 9.21 13.66 14.03
N PHE A 253 8.28 14.52 14.44
CA PHE A 253 7.62 14.36 15.74
C PHE A 253 6.63 13.20 15.67
N GLU A 254 6.77 12.23 16.57
CA GLU A 254 5.73 11.25 16.85
C GLU A 254 4.67 11.94 17.70
N THR A 255 3.54 12.22 17.09
CA THR A 255 2.38 12.71 17.83
C THR A 255 1.84 11.59 18.70
N SER A 256 2.05 11.69 20.00
CA SER A 256 1.39 10.81 20.97
C SER A 256 -0.13 11.06 20.87
N SER A 257 -0.92 10.00 20.93
CA SER A 257 -2.39 10.09 20.90
C SER A 257 -2.99 10.91 22.07
N GLU A 258 -2.15 11.26 23.06
CA GLU A 258 -2.56 12.05 24.23
C GLU A 258 -2.39 13.56 24.01
N ILE A 259 -1.66 13.99 22.94
CA ILE A 259 -1.47 15.41 22.62
C ILE A 259 -2.48 15.78 21.52
N SER A 260 -3.38 16.69 21.83
CA SER A 260 -4.42 17.21 20.92
C SER A 260 -3.86 18.12 19.81
N SER A 261 -2.56 18.38 19.80
CA SER A 261 -1.87 19.25 18.84
C SER A 261 -1.04 18.45 17.86
N ASP A 262 -1.17 18.78 16.58
CA ASP A 262 -0.34 18.20 15.51
C ASP A 262 0.67 19.24 15.01
N MET A 263 1.87 18.78 14.66
CA MET A 263 2.85 19.63 13.97
C MET A 263 2.65 19.53 12.47
N VAL A 264 2.38 20.67 11.85
CA VAL A 264 2.16 20.78 10.40
C VAL A 264 3.32 21.51 9.77
N GLU A 265 3.86 20.93 8.70
CA GLU A 265 4.87 21.53 7.85
C GLU A 265 4.19 22.27 6.71
N LEU A 266 4.45 23.57 6.58
CA LEU A 266 3.90 24.44 5.54
C LEU A 266 5.04 25.11 4.79
N GLU A 267 5.14 24.84 3.49
CA GLU A 267 6.12 25.49 2.62
C GLU A 267 5.53 26.77 2.04
N LEU A 268 6.26 27.88 2.17
CA LEU A 268 5.86 29.17 1.60
C LEU A 268 6.15 29.17 0.10
N HIS A 269 5.09 29.10 -0.70
CA HIS A 269 5.18 29.18 -2.16
C HIS A 269 5.42 30.63 -2.59
N ASP A 270 6.02 30.81 -3.76
CA ASP A 270 6.38 32.10 -4.34
C ASP A 270 5.28 33.17 -4.36
N CYS A 271 4.02 32.76 -4.28
CA CYS A 271 2.84 33.61 -4.35
C CYS A 271 2.09 33.73 -3.00
N SER A 272 2.72 33.35 -1.90
CA SER A 272 2.07 33.47 -0.59
C SER A 272 2.05 34.94 -0.12
N THR A 273 0.87 35.39 0.33
CA THR A 273 0.66 36.75 0.85
C THR A 273 1.43 37.04 2.14
N VAL A 274 1.93 36.02 2.81
CA VAL A 274 2.65 36.16 4.10
C VAL A 274 4.15 36.41 3.94
N ILE A 275 4.69 36.34 2.71
CA ILE A 275 6.09 36.65 2.44
C ILE A 275 6.37 38.14 2.72
N GLY A 276 7.43 38.42 3.49
CA GLY A 276 7.79 39.76 3.94
C GLY A 276 7.06 40.23 5.20
N MET A 277 6.08 39.48 5.70
CA MET A 277 5.41 39.77 6.98
C MET A 277 6.21 39.26 8.17
N ARG A 278 6.08 39.90 9.31
CA ARG A 278 6.64 39.42 10.59
C ARG A 278 5.70 38.36 11.17
N LEU A 279 6.24 37.40 11.89
CA LEU A 279 5.45 36.34 12.52
C LEU A 279 4.35 36.86 13.44
N ARG A 280 4.60 37.93 14.18
CA ARG A 280 3.61 38.56 15.06
C ARG A 280 2.43 39.21 14.31
N ASP A 281 2.62 39.55 13.04
CA ASP A 281 1.63 40.20 12.19
C ASP A 281 0.75 39.18 11.44
N LEU A 282 1.04 37.87 11.60
CA LEU A 282 0.23 36.79 11.06
C LEU A 282 -1.01 36.58 11.93
N SER A 283 -2.18 36.61 11.30
CA SER A 283 -3.45 36.27 11.95
C SER A 283 -3.59 34.75 12.09
N LEU A 284 -2.80 34.15 12.99
CA LEU A 284 -2.90 32.72 13.30
C LEU A 284 -3.98 32.50 14.39
N PRO A 285 -4.70 31.37 14.37
CA PRO A 285 -5.65 31.01 15.42
C PRO A 285 -4.97 30.99 16.81
N GLU A 286 -5.75 31.25 17.87
CA GLU A 286 -5.32 31.02 19.25
C GLU A 286 -4.85 29.56 19.41
N ASP A 287 -3.90 29.31 20.28
CA ASP A 287 -3.25 27.99 20.47
C ASP A 287 -2.41 27.50 19.28
N THR A 288 -1.92 28.41 18.45
CA THR A 288 -0.99 28.09 17.36
C THR A 288 0.41 28.59 17.67
N LEU A 289 1.42 27.70 17.60
CA LEU A 289 2.81 28.05 17.80
C LEU A 289 3.66 27.72 16.57
N VAL A 290 4.34 28.72 16.01
CA VAL A 290 5.40 28.47 15.02
C VAL A 290 6.66 28.04 15.76
N ALA A 291 6.95 26.72 15.72
CA ALA A 291 8.04 26.15 16.49
C ALA A 291 9.40 26.34 15.81
N LEU A 292 9.48 26.22 14.49
CA LEU A 292 10.72 26.30 13.70
C LEU A 292 10.44 26.87 12.31
N ILE A 293 11.47 27.50 11.74
CA ILE A 293 11.51 27.90 10.32
C ILE A 293 12.72 27.25 9.66
N GLY A 294 12.49 26.48 8.60
CA GLY A 294 13.53 25.95 7.73
C GLY A 294 13.83 26.97 6.62
N ARG A 295 15.03 27.52 6.57
CA ARG A 295 15.50 28.50 5.58
C ARG A 295 16.83 28.03 5.00
N ALA A 296 16.94 27.90 3.69
CA ALA A 296 18.18 27.53 3.01
C ALA A 296 18.91 26.30 3.62
N GLY A 297 18.14 25.30 4.11
CA GLY A 297 18.70 24.09 4.72
C GLY A 297 19.12 24.21 6.20
N GLN A 298 18.89 25.37 6.83
CA GLN A 298 19.11 25.59 8.25
C GLN A 298 17.80 25.79 8.99
N TYR A 299 17.75 25.39 10.27
CA TYR A 299 16.60 25.61 11.13
C TYR A 299 16.82 26.83 12.02
N ILE A 300 15.86 27.73 12.00
CA ILE A 300 15.85 28.98 12.78
C ILE A 300 14.75 28.86 13.82
N VAL A 301 15.05 29.15 15.08
CA VAL A 301 14.05 29.34 16.11
C VAL A 301 13.42 30.72 15.92
N PRO A 302 12.14 30.80 15.53
CA PRO A 302 11.55 32.07 15.19
C PRO A 302 11.24 32.94 16.42
N ARG A 303 11.26 34.25 16.21
CA ARG A 303 10.78 35.24 17.17
C ARG A 303 9.63 36.03 16.53
N GLY A 304 8.86 36.76 17.30
CA GLY A 304 7.73 37.53 16.78
C GLY A 304 8.10 38.56 15.70
N ASP A 305 9.35 39.03 15.69
CA ASP A 305 9.91 39.95 14.70
C ASP A 305 10.58 39.26 13.50
N THR A 306 10.65 37.93 13.49
CA THR A 306 11.20 37.19 12.36
C THR A 306 10.34 37.40 11.11
N VAL A 307 10.97 37.86 10.03
CA VAL A 307 10.33 38.08 8.74
C VAL A 307 10.37 36.77 7.94
N LEU A 308 9.24 36.44 7.34
CA LEU A 308 9.11 35.25 6.48
C LEU A 308 9.65 35.56 5.08
N GLU A 309 10.48 34.66 4.57
CA GLU A 309 11.10 34.76 3.26
C GLU A 309 10.59 33.71 2.28
N LYS A 310 10.79 33.96 1.01
CA LYS A 310 10.47 33.03 -0.06
C LYS A 310 11.24 31.71 0.11
N GLY A 311 10.54 30.58 0.04
CA GLY A 311 11.11 29.26 0.19
C GLY A 311 11.32 28.81 1.63
N ASP A 312 10.85 29.60 2.62
CA ASP A 312 10.80 29.16 4.02
C ASP A 312 9.83 28.01 4.19
N THR A 313 10.18 27.08 5.04
CA THR A 313 9.31 26.02 5.52
C THR A 313 8.99 26.29 6.99
N ILE A 314 7.74 26.58 7.32
CA ILE A 314 7.31 26.83 8.69
C ILE A 314 6.75 25.55 9.32
N PHE A 315 7.20 25.27 10.54
CA PHE A 315 6.72 24.16 11.36
C PHE A 315 5.79 24.74 12.44
N VAL A 316 4.52 24.43 12.29
CA VAL A 316 3.45 24.99 13.12
C VAL A 316 2.86 23.90 13.99
N LEU A 317 2.84 24.10 15.29
CA LEU A 317 2.12 23.28 16.26
C LEU A 317 0.73 23.89 16.47
N ALA A 318 -0.31 23.12 16.18
CA ALA A 318 -1.68 23.58 16.31
C ALA A 318 -2.65 22.45 16.65
N ALA A 319 -3.80 22.80 17.24
CA ALA A 319 -4.89 21.84 17.43
C ALA A 319 -5.42 21.32 16.09
N LYS A 320 -5.84 20.05 16.05
CA LYS A 320 -6.30 19.37 14.81
C LYS A 320 -7.39 20.13 14.05
N GLY A 321 -8.27 20.82 14.78
CA GLY A 321 -9.35 21.62 14.19
C GLY A 321 -8.89 22.91 13.47
N HIS A 322 -7.69 23.40 13.73
CA HIS A 322 -7.18 24.66 13.19
C HIS A 322 -6.25 24.49 11.98
N ILE A 323 -5.90 23.24 11.61
CA ILE A 323 -4.92 22.95 10.55
C ILE A 323 -5.36 23.51 9.20
N GLU A 324 -6.63 23.37 8.83
CA GLU A 324 -7.15 23.89 7.56
C GLU A 324 -7.13 25.42 7.54
N SER A 325 -7.55 26.06 8.63
CA SER A 325 -7.53 27.54 8.75
C SER A 325 -6.10 28.10 8.65
N ILE A 326 -5.11 27.42 9.23
CA ILE A 326 -3.70 27.80 9.15
C ILE A 326 -3.18 27.63 7.73
N ARG A 327 -3.52 26.52 7.08
CA ARG A 327 -3.16 26.28 5.68
C ARG A 327 -3.74 27.36 4.78
N ASP A 328 -4.98 27.74 4.97
CA ASP A 328 -5.64 28.82 4.22
C ASP A 328 -5.01 30.18 4.50
N ALA A 329 -4.68 30.50 5.75
CA ALA A 329 -4.02 31.76 6.12
C ALA A 329 -2.63 31.89 5.47
N VAL A 330 -1.88 30.81 5.38
CA VAL A 330 -0.51 30.78 4.85
C VAL A 330 -0.49 30.62 3.32
N SER A 331 -1.47 29.90 2.74
CA SER A 331 -1.52 29.60 1.29
C SER A 331 -2.35 30.60 0.46
N LYS A 332 -2.93 31.63 1.05
CA LYS A 332 -3.64 32.68 0.30
C LYS A 332 -2.73 33.24 -0.79
N ARG A 333 -3.16 33.07 -2.06
CA ARG A 333 -2.43 33.57 -3.24
C ARG A 333 -2.79 35.04 -3.46
N THR A 334 -1.79 35.86 -3.68
CA THR A 334 -1.99 37.23 -4.22
C THR A 334 -2.52 37.12 -5.65
N LYS A 335 -3.70 37.68 -5.93
CA LYS A 335 -4.35 37.62 -7.26
C LYS A 335 -3.58 38.35 -8.39
N THR A 336 -2.43 39.00 -8.13
CA THR A 336 -1.90 40.02 -9.04
C THR A 336 -0.51 39.75 -9.63
N SER A 337 0.21 38.66 -9.30
CA SER A 337 1.60 38.55 -9.80
C SER A 337 2.17 37.13 -10.00
N CYS A 338 1.35 36.17 -10.40
CA CYS A 338 1.82 34.83 -10.79
C CYS A 338 1.31 34.50 -12.20
N THR A 339 1.95 35.05 -13.21
CA THR A 339 1.95 34.60 -14.61
C THR A 339 3.23 33.84 -14.89
#